data_1524f071a785b0e29b5fd967d2cfb2f8
#
_entry.id   1524f071a785b0e29b5fd967d2cfb2f8
#
_cell.length_a   1.000
_cell.length_b   1.000
_cell.length_c   1.000
_cell.angle_alpha   90.00
_cell.angle_beta   90.00
_cell.angle_gamma   90.00
#
_symmetry.space_group_name_H-M   'P 1'
#
loop_
_entity.id
_entity.type
_entity.pdbx_description
1 polymer ?
#
loop_
_entity_poly.entity_id
_entity_poly.type
_entity_poly.pdbx_seq_one_letter_code
_entity_poly.pdbx_strand_id
1 'polypeptide(L)'
;MKQLSKICHQLYRDYCPDSLKHRRNVSLSKVSDESLLVLLLLQAELGIKSQRHFHRICRLFPCGRLLEISRFNRRSRQLIWLLQLIRQAMNDQVSSNNIVIMDSFPLPLCQSVRNHRASIFEGVADIGYNASKHLWFYGFKVHMLVTLSGYILNYIVTSASVHDIKVVEDLLEGCQQSVILADLGYLSQALKNRLKQRGYHLWIPLRQNMEGASQHNNGRLLAMRRTIETRFSELCALFDMEHTFARGVAGLQLRIEQILLAYNLSYFELN
;
A
#
# COMPACT_ATOMS: atom_id res chain seq x y z
N MET A 1 -15.99 -16.39 3.50
CA MET A 1 -15.19 -17.11 4.51
C MET A 1 -14.55 -18.38 3.96
N LYS A 2 -15.28 -19.39 3.43
CA LYS A 2 -14.66 -20.64 2.94
C LYS A 2 -13.66 -20.39 1.80
N GLN A 3 -14.00 -19.55 0.82
CA GLN A 3 -13.11 -19.21 -0.31
C GLN A 3 -11.86 -18.47 0.18
N LEU A 4 -12.03 -17.41 0.98
CA LEU A 4 -10.89 -16.67 1.55
C LEU A 4 -9.97 -17.59 2.36
N SER A 5 -10.53 -18.55 3.11
CA SER A 5 -9.73 -19.52 3.86
C SER A 5 -8.91 -20.43 2.94
N LYS A 6 -9.48 -20.90 1.81
CA LYS A 6 -8.72 -21.68 0.81
C LYS A 6 -7.57 -20.88 0.21
N ILE A 7 -7.83 -19.63 -0.17
CA ILE A 7 -6.83 -18.71 -0.70
C ILE A 7 -5.69 -18.52 0.31
N CYS A 8 -6.01 -18.15 1.54
CA CYS A 8 -5.00 -17.93 2.58
C CYS A 8 -4.18 -19.20 2.87
N HIS A 9 -4.82 -20.38 2.85
CA HIS A 9 -4.13 -21.65 3.00
C HIS A 9 -3.14 -21.88 1.86
N GLN A 10 -3.55 -21.64 0.61
CA GLN A 10 -2.68 -21.77 -0.55
C GLN A 10 -1.53 -20.77 -0.49
N LEU A 11 -1.81 -19.48 -0.26
CA LEU A 11 -0.78 -18.45 -0.13
C LEU A 11 0.23 -18.77 0.98
N TYR A 12 -0.25 -19.24 2.13
CA TYR A 12 0.62 -19.63 3.22
C TYR A 12 1.50 -20.83 2.85
N ARG A 13 0.93 -21.85 2.23
CA ARG A 13 1.67 -23.02 1.79
C ARG A 13 2.76 -22.67 0.79
N ASP A 14 2.43 -21.84 -0.21
CA ASP A 14 3.28 -21.58 -1.36
C ASP A 14 4.38 -20.54 -1.03
N TYR A 15 4.10 -19.56 -0.19
CA TYR A 15 5.00 -18.42 0.07
C TYR A 15 5.54 -18.33 1.49
N CYS A 16 5.00 -19.05 2.46
CA CYS A 16 5.52 -18.95 3.82
C CYS A 16 6.86 -19.68 3.94
N PRO A 17 7.94 -19.00 4.36
CA PRO A 17 9.22 -19.62 4.55
C PRO A 17 9.21 -20.69 5.65
N ASP A 18 10.05 -21.70 5.51
CA ASP A 18 10.15 -22.78 6.50
C ASP A 18 10.59 -22.29 7.88
N SER A 19 11.42 -21.26 7.94
CA SER A 19 11.81 -20.59 9.19
C SER A 19 10.62 -20.02 9.96
N LEU A 20 9.57 -19.57 9.26
CA LEU A 20 8.34 -19.11 9.87
C LEU A 20 7.38 -20.27 10.18
N LYS A 21 7.26 -21.25 9.29
CA LYS A 21 6.44 -22.46 9.48
C LYS A 21 6.87 -23.25 10.71
N HIS A 22 8.17 -23.38 10.93
CA HIS A 22 8.76 -24.21 12.00
C HIS A 22 9.35 -23.40 13.17
N ARG A 23 8.97 -22.12 13.32
CA ARG A 23 9.45 -21.32 14.44
C ARG A 23 9.02 -21.91 15.78
N ARG A 24 9.82 -21.62 16.82
CA ARG A 24 9.58 -22.11 18.18
C ARG A 24 8.13 -21.89 18.62
N ASN A 25 7.51 -22.90 19.18
CA ASN A 25 6.15 -22.91 19.75
C ASN A 25 5.00 -22.64 18.74
N VAL A 26 5.24 -22.72 17.44
CA VAL A 26 4.15 -22.55 16.45
C VAL A 26 3.08 -23.63 16.58
N SER A 27 3.52 -24.89 16.81
CA SER A 27 2.61 -26.05 17.00
C SER A 27 1.75 -25.97 18.26
N LEU A 28 2.20 -25.24 19.28
CA LEU A 28 1.45 -25.00 20.51
C LEU A 28 0.40 -23.89 20.38
N SER A 29 0.35 -23.23 19.25
CA SER A 29 -0.59 -22.15 19.04
C SER A 29 -2.01 -22.66 18.81
N LYS A 30 -2.96 -22.14 19.60
CA LYS A 30 -4.40 -22.46 19.46
C LYS A 30 -5.04 -21.92 18.17
N VAL A 31 -4.36 -20.98 17.50
CA VAL A 31 -4.80 -20.36 16.24
C VAL A 31 -3.59 -20.36 15.29
N SER A 32 -3.73 -20.95 14.12
CA SER A 32 -2.67 -20.99 13.10
C SER A 32 -2.40 -19.61 12.50
N ASP A 33 -1.25 -19.45 11.84
CA ASP A 33 -0.94 -18.22 11.10
C ASP A 33 -1.85 -18.05 9.89
N GLU A 34 -2.25 -19.12 9.24
CA GLU A 34 -3.23 -19.11 8.17
C GLU A 34 -4.58 -18.54 8.64
N SER A 35 -5.05 -18.97 9.82
CA SER A 35 -6.27 -18.42 10.41
C SER A 35 -6.13 -16.93 10.73
N LEU A 36 -4.96 -16.49 11.16
CA LEU A 36 -4.68 -15.06 11.38
C LEU A 36 -4.64 -14.30 10.05
N LEU A 37 -4.05 -14.87 9.01
CA LEU A 37 -4.03 -14.27 7.67
C LEU A 37 -5.46 -14.06 7.15
N VAL A 38 -6.33 -15.08 7.28
CA VAL A 38 -7.77 -14.97 6.96
C VAL A 38 -8.42 -13.81 7.69
N LEU A 39 -8.17 -13.68 9.00
CA LEU A 39 -8.77 -12.61 9.80
C LEU A 39 -8.24 -11.23 9.41
N LEU A 40 -6.95 -11.10 9.07
CA LEU A 40 -6.35 -9.84 8.63
C LEU A 40 -6.92 -9.38 7.28
N LEU A 41 -7.03 -10.30 6.32
CA LEU A 41 -7.61 -9.98 5.02
C LEU A 41 -9.11 -9.68 5.14
N LEU A 42 -9.84 -10.45 5.95
CA LEU A 42 -11.25 -10.16 6.23
C LEU A 42 -11.44 -8.79 6.89
N GLN A 43 -10.55 -8.40 7.80
CA GLN A 43 -10.58 -7.05 8.39
C GLN A 43 -10.40 -5.96 7.34
N ALA A 44 -9.50 -6.17 6.38
CA ALA A 44 -9.27 -5.24 5.28
C ALA A 44 -10.50 -5.16 4.37
N GLU A 45 -11.01 -6.29 3.90
CA GLU A 45 -12.21 -6.38 3.04
C GLU A 45 -13.45 -5.72 3.64
N LEU A 46 -13.61 -5.78 4.95
CA LEU A 46 -14.71 -5.11 5.67
C LEU A 46 -14.44 -3.63 5.95
N GLY A 47 -13.32 -3.07 5.51
CA GLY A 47 -12.94 -1.67 5.77
C GLY A 47 -12.79 -1.32 7.25
N ILE A 48 -12.63 -2.31 8.15
CA ILE A 48 -12.60 -2.06 9.59
C ILE A 48 -11.22 -1.60 10.04
N LYS A 49 -11.08 -0.33 10.42
CA LYS A 49 -9.82 0.31 10.82
C LYS A 49 -9.25 -0.23 12.13
N SER A 50 -10.11 -0.46 13.10
CA SER A 50 -9.72 -0.82 14.47
C SER A 50 -9.64 -2.33 14.65
N GLN A 51 -8.44 -2.87 14.95
CA GLN A 51 -8.28 -4.29 15.30
C GLN A 51 -9.12 -4.68 16.52
N ARG A 52 -9.25 -3.77 17.50
CA ARG A 52 -10.07 -4.01 18.69
C ARG A 52 -11.56 -4.12 18.34
N HIS A 53 -12.04 -3.26 17.45
CA HIS A 53 -13.43 -3.31 16.98
C HIS A 53 -13.66 -4.58 16.15
N PHE A 54 -12.79 -4.89 15.20
CA PHE A 54 -12.85 -6.11 14.41
C PHE A 54 -12.87 -7.37 15.29
N HIS A 55 -11.95 -7.45 16.26
CA HIS A 55 -11.90 -8.57 17.20
C HIS A 55 -13.21 -8.74 17.99
N ARG A 56 -13.85 -7.61 18.40
CA ARG A 56 -15.15 -7.65 19.05
C ARG A 56 -16.25 -8.21 18.13
N ILE A 57 -16.25 -7.81 16.86
CA ILE A 57 -17.18 -8.33 15.85
C ILE A 57 -16.96 -9.83 15.66
N CYS A 58 -15.72 -10.29 15.51
CA CYS A 58 -15.41 -11.72 15.35
C CYS A 58 -15.88 -12.59 16.53
N ARG A 59 -16.04 -12.02 17.73
CA ARG A 59 -16.61 -12.75 18.88
C ARG A 59 -18.12 -12.96 18.80
N LEU A 60 -18.81 -12.17 17.98
CA LEU A 60 -20.26 -12.27 17.78
C LEU A 60 -20.64 -13.25 16.66
N PHE A 61 -19.69 -13.62 15.83
CA PHE A 61 -19.89 -14.52 14.70
C PHE A 61 -19.01 -15.77 14.81
N PRO A 62 -19.38 -16.89 14.18
CA PRO A 62 -18.60 -18.12 14.21
C PRO A 62 -17.34 -18.01 13.32
N CYS A 63 -16.41 -17.11 13.70
CA CYS A 63 -15.14 -16.92 13.01
C CYS A 63 -14.05 -17.94 13.43
N GLY A 64 -14.42 -19.04 14.08
CA GLY A 64 -13.49 -20.01 14.62
C GLY A 64 -12.88 -19.59 15.97
N ARG A 65 -11.74 -20.18 16.32
CA ARG A 65 -11.03 -19.85 17.56
C ARG A 65 -10.35 -18.50 17.44
N LEU A 66 -10.57 -17.61 18.40
CA LEU A 66 -9.93 -16.31 18.49
C LEU A 66 -8.89 -16.29 19.62
N LEU A 67 -7.78 -15.59 19.36
CA LEU A 67 -6.83 -15.23 20.41
C LEU A 67 -7.41 -14.11 21.29
N GLU A 68 -6.88 -13.97 22.51
CA GLU A 68 -7.09 -12.76 23.30
C GLU A 68 -6.51 -11.56 22.52
N ILE A 69 -7.11 -10.36 22.67
CA ILE A 69 -6.84 -9.19 21.83
C ILE A 69 -5.35 -8.77 21.81
N SER A 70 -4.66 -8.83 22.96
CA SER A 70 -3.24 -8.46 23.04
C SER A 70 -2.36 -9.47 22.28
N ARG A 71 -2.69 -10.75 22.37
CA ARG A 71 -2.03 -11.82 21.62
C ARG A 71 -2.35 -11.74 20.13
N PHE A 72 -3.59 -11.41 19.77
CA PHE A 72 -4.00 -11.17 18.41
C PHE A 72 -3.16 -10.05 17.78
N ASN A 73 -3.10 -8.88 18.42
CA ASN A 73 -2.32 -7.74 17.95
C ASN A 73 -0.83 -8.06 17.79
N ARG A 74 -0.24 -8.73 18.78
CA ARG A 74 1.18 -9.10 18.74
C ARG A 74 1.49 -10.07 17.60
N ARG A 75 0.68 -11.13 17.45
CA ARG A 75 0.89 -12.12 16.40
C ARG A 75 0.61 -11.57 15.01
N SER A 76 -0.40 -10.72 14.85
CA SER A 76 -0.67 -10.04 13.59
C SER A 76 0.53 -9.24 13.09
N ARG A 77 1.22 -8.52 14.00
CA ARG A 77 2.44 -7.79 13.65
C ARG A 77 3.61 -8.70 13.26
N GLN A 78 3.69 -9.89 13.81
CA GLN A 78 4.70 -10.89 13.41
C GLN A 78 4.49 -11.41 11.98
N LEU A 79 3.27 -11.26 11.41
CA LEU A 79 2.95 -11.65 10.05
C LEU A 79 3.18 -10.53 9.01
N ILE A 80 3.62 -9.34 9.40
CA ILE A 80 3.88 -8.24 8.45
C ILE A 80 4.81 -8.69 7.34
N TRP A 81 5.93 -9.30 7.71
CA TRP A 81 6.91 -9.81 6.75
C TRP A 81 6.31 -10.87 5.79
N LEU A 82 5.44 -11.77 6.30
CA LEU A 82 4.75 -12.75 5.46
C LEU A 82 3.80 -12.07 4.46
N LEU A 83 3.04 -11.05 4.89
CA LEU A 83 2.17 -10.27 4.00
C LEU A 83 2.97 -9.61 2.88
N GLN A 84 4.14 -9.04 3.20
CA GLN A 84 5.06 -8.44 2.24
C GLN A 84 5.58 -9.47 1.23
N LEU A 85 6.04 -10.62 1.71
CA LEU A 85 6.54 -11.69 0.85
C LEU A 85 5.47 -12.19 -0.11
N ILE A 86 4.24 -12.44 0.38
CA ILE A 86 3.13 -12.88 -0.46
C ILE A 86 2.87 -11.82 -1.53
N ARG A 87 2.74 -10.55 -1.16
CA ARG A 87 2.45 -9.46 -2.09
C ARG A 87 3.55 -9.32 -3.15
N GLN A 88 4.82 -9.39 -2.75
CA GLN A 88 5.96 -9.32 -3.68
C GLN A 88 6.01 -10.53 -4.63
N ALA A 89 5.82 -11.74 -4.11
CA ALA A 89 5.82 -12.95 -4.93
C ALA A 89 4.65 -13.01 -5.93
N MET A 90 3.53 -12.36 -5.62
CA MET A 90 2.42 -12.23 -6.56
C MET A 90 2.73 -11.31 -7.75
N ASN A 91 3.69 -10.39 -7.64
CA ASN A 91 4.09 -9.50 -8.74
C ASN A 91 4.55 -10.27 -9.97
N ASP A 92 5.24 -11.41 -9.79
CA ASP A 92 5.76 -12.23 -10.87
C ASP A 92 4.64 -12.92 -11.70
N GLN A 93 3.43 -13.00 -11.14
CA GLN A 93 2.27 -13.59 -11.78
C GLN A 93 1.43 -12.57 -12.57
N VAL A 94 1.74 -11.28 -12.40
CA VAL A 94 0.97 -10.22 -13.05
C VAL A 94 1.47 -9.98 -14.47
N SER A 95 0.65 -10.32 -15.44
CA SER A 95 0.87 -9.89 -16.82
C SER A 95 0.69 -8.37 -16.90
N SER A 96 1.77 -7.64 -17.07
CA SER A 96 1.72 -6.18 -17.16
C SER A 96 2.28 -5.70 -18.49
N ASN A 97 1.66 -4.64 -19.03
CA ASN A 97 2.26 -3.84 -20.08
C ASN A 97 3.55 -3.20 -19.59
N ASN A 98 4.41 -2.78 -20.50
CA ASN A 98 5.68 -2.11 -20.17
C ASN A 98 5.50 -0.68 -19.58
N ILE A 99 4.32 -0.35 -19.08
CA ILE A 99 3.97 0.97 -18.53
C ILE A 99 3.50 0.82 -17.08
N VAL A 100 4.06 1.63 -16.21
CA VAL A 100 3.60 1.81 -14.84
C VAL A 100 3.29 3.26 -14.54
N ILE A 101 2.45 3.48 -13.55
CA ILE A 101 2.06 4.81 -13.08
C ILE A 101 2.55 4.98 -11.66
N MET A 102 3.14 6.12 -11.38
CA MET A 102 3.66 6.46 -10.06
C MET A 102 2.99 7.74 -9.56
N ASP A 103 2.47 7.69 -8.35
CA ASP A 103 1.89 8.85 -7.67
C ASP A 103 1.88 8.65 -6.17
N SER A 104 1.53 9.68 -5.41
CA SER A 104 1.42 9.64 -3.95
C SER A 104 0.07 10.19 -3.47
N PHE A 105 -0.42 9.68 -2.35
CA PHE A 105 -1.57 10.27 -1.68
C PHE A 105 -1.29 10.48 -0.17
N PRO A 106 -1.97 11.46 0.45
CA PRO A 106 -1.79 11.79 1.85
C PRO A 106 -2.44 10.74 2.76
N LEU A 107 -1.78 10.47 3.89
CA LEU A 107 -2.31 9.70 5.00
C LEU A 107 -2.32 10.59 6.26
N PRO A 108 -3.33 11.43 6.47
CA PRO A 108 -3.41 12.32 7.61
C PRO A 108 -3.67 11.55 8.90
N LEU A 109 -3.00 11.92 9.97
CA LEU A 109 -3.10 11.30 11.30
C LEU A 109 -4.08 12.02 12.22
N CYS A 110 -4.40 13.27 11.91
CA CYS A 110 -5.33 14.08 12.69
C CYS A 110 -6.03 15.12 11.79
N GLN A 111 -7.03 15.78 12.34
CA GLN A 111 -7.66 16.93 11.70
C GLN A 111 -6.66 18.10 11.59
N SER A 112 -6.71 18.87 10.51
CA SER A 112 -5.76 19.95 10.19
C SER A 112 -5.57 20.97 11.32
N VAL A 113 -6.62 21.28 12.06
CA VAL A 113 -6.59 22.18 13.23
C VAL A 113 -5.66 21.68 14.36
N ARG A 114 -5.31 20.39 14.34
CA ARG A 114 -4.45 19.74 15.34
C ARG A 114 -3.01 19.50 14.87
N ASN A 115 -2.65 19.87 13.63
CA ASN A 115 -1.35 19.57 13.05
C ASN A 115 -0.16 19.88 13.98
N HIS A 116 -0.16 21.05 14.59
CA HIS A 116 0.94 21.51 15.48
C HIS A 116 0.88 20.97 16.91
N ARG A 117 -0.17 20.23 17.28
CA ARG A 117 -0.38 19.66 18.63
C ARG A 117 -0.37 18.14 18.62
N ALA A 118 -0.19 17.53 17.45
CA ALA A 118 -0.23 16.08 17.30
C ALA A 118 1.08 15.48 17.82
N SER A 119 0.97 14.58 18.79
CA SER A 119 2.10 13.81 19.36
C SER A 119 2.12 12.36 18.86
N ILE A 120 1.12 11.95 18.09
CA ILE A 120 1.07 10.60 17.51
C ILE A 120 2.14 10.47 16.43
N PHE A 121 2.97 9.43 16.47
CA PHE A 121 4.14 9.23 15.59
C PHE A 121 5.16 10.39 15.65
N GLU A 122 5.33 11.01 16.82
CA GLU A 122 6.35 12.03 17.05
C GLU A 122 7.73 11.54 16.60
N GLY A 123 8.47 12.40 15.86
CA GLY A 123 9.78 12.07 15.29
C GLY A 123 9.75 11.17 14.04
N VAL A 124 8.56 10.70 13.62
CA VAL A 124 8.41 9.86 12.42
C VAL A 124 7.46 10.49 11.40
N ALA A 125 6.34 11.05 11.85
CA ALA A 125 5.41 11.81 11.02
C ALA A 125 5.79 13.30 11.00
N ASP A 126 5.33 14.01 9.97
CA ASP A 126 5.62 15.44 9.82
C ASP A 126 4.46 16.15 9.11
N ILE A 127 4.54 17.48 9.03
CA ILE A 127 3.58 18.31 8.31
C ILE A 127 3.97 18.42 6.84
N GLY A 128 3.03 18.09 5.96
CA GLY A 128 3.16 18.23 4.52
C GLY A 128 1.99 19.00 3.92
N TYR A 129 2.14 19.39 2.65
CA TYR A 129 1.11 20.09 1.90
C TYR A 129 0.49 19.18 0.84
N ASN A 130 -0.85 19.12 0.83
CA ASN A 130 -1.61 18.47 -0.23
C ASN A 130 -2.06 19.54 -1.24
N ALA A 131 -1.45 19.53 -2.43
CA ALA A 131 -1.69 20.52 -3.47
C ALA A 131 -3.13 20.42 -4.04
N SER A 132 -3.67 19.22 -4.18
CA SER A 132 -5.02 19.02 -4.75
C SER A 132 -6.15 19.49 -3.81
N LYS A 133 -5.96 19.35 -2.50
CA LYS A 133 -6.94 19.80 -1.47
C LYS A 133 -6.60 21.20 -0.91
N HIS A 134 -5.48 21.79 -1.33
CA HIS A 134 -4.96 23.07 -0.80
C HIS A 134 -4.85 23.10 0.73
N LEU A 135 -4.38 22.00 1.33
CA LEU A 135 -4.44 21.78 2.77
C LEU A 135 -3.12 21.27 3.33
N TRP A 136 -2.67 21.85 4.46
CA TRP A 136 -1.60 21.30 5.28
C TRP A 136 -2.14 20.17 6.16
N PHE A 137 -1.41 19.05 6.26
CA PHE A 137 -1.77 17.93 7.10
C PHE A 137 -0.55 17.37 7.82
N TYR A 138 -0.75 16.87 9.02
CA TYR A 138 0.24 16.11 9.77
C TYR A 138 0.05 14.62 9.54
N GLY A 139 1.10 13.93 9.11
CA GLY A 139 1.02 12.50 8.85
C GLY A 139 2.09 11.99 7.90
N PHE A 140 1.66 11.11 7.00
CA PHE A 140 2.50 10.42 6.04
C PHE A 140 2.00 10.65 4.60
N LYS A 141 2.88 10.38 3.63
CA LYS A 141 2.51 10.14 2.23
C LYS A 141 2.75 8.67 1.89
N VAL A 142 1.84 8.09 1.13
CA VAL A 142 1.98 6.75 0.58
C VAL A 142 2.24 6.90 -0.92
N HIS A 143 3.46 6.58 -1.34
CA HIS A 143 3.86 6.57 -2.74
C HIS A 143 3.59 5.17 -3.29
N MET A 144 2.99 5.07 -4.46
CA MET A 144 2.63 3.80 -5.07
C MET A 144 3.12 3.70 -6.52
N LEU A 145 3.49 2.50 -6.91
CA LEU A 145 3.77 2.09 -8.26
C LEU A 145 2.68 1.10 -8.70
N VAL A 146 1.94 1.45 -9.75
CA VAL A 146 0.72 0.76 -10.16
C VAL A 146 0.79 0.41 -11.64
N THR A 147 0.33 -0.78 -12.03
CA THR A 147 0.19 -1.15 -13.46
C THR A 147 -0.98 -0.39 -14.10
N LEU A 148 -1.06 -0.38 -15.42
CA LEU A 148 -2.22 0.20 -16.13
C LEU A 148 -3.55 -0.48 -15.77
N SER A 149 -3.53 -1.77 -15.46
CA SER A 149 -4.72 -2.50 -14.99
C SER A 149 -5.13 -2.10 -13.58
N GLY A 150 -4.23 -1.49 -12.80
CA GLY A 150 -4.49 -1.02 -11.43
C GLY A 150 -3.86 -1.88 -10.34
N TYR A 151 -3.13 -2.93 -10.67
CA TYR A 151 -2.42 -3.76 -9.69
C TYR A 151 -1.26 -2.98 -9.06
N ILE A 152 -1.13 -3.05 -7.74
CA ILE A 152 -0.11 -2.32 -6.98
C ILE A 152 1.16 -3.16 -6.88
N LEU A 153 2.20 -2.76 -7.61
CA LEU A 153 3.49 -3.44 -7.63
C LEU A 153 4.34 -3.15 -6.39
N ASN A 154 4.43 -1.87 -6.03
CA ASN A 154 5.26 -1.44 -4.91
C ASN A 154 4.67 -0.22 -4.21
N TYR A 155 5.08 0.02 -2.97
CA TYR A 155 4.73 1.22 -2.23
C TYR A 155 5.83 1.62 -1.23
N ILE A 156 5.90 2.90 -0.92
CA ILE A 156 6.77 3.45 0.12
C ILE A 156 5.96 4.45 0.95
N VAL A 157 6.16 4.42 2.26
CA VAL A 157 5.56 5.38 3.19
C VAL A 157 6.64 6.33 3.71
N THR A 158 6.42 7.62 3.54
CA THR A 158 7.33 8.67 4.05
C THR A 158 6.58 9.61 4.97
N SER A 159 7.30 10.39 5.79
CA SER A 159 6.69 11.55 6.44
C SER A 159 6.15 12.52 5.38
N ALA A 160 5.09 13.25 5.72
CA ALA A 160 4.39 14.12 4.76
C ALA A 160 5.25 15.25 4.17
N SER A 161 6.33 15.64 4.86
CA SER A 161 7.28 16.68 4.41
C SER A 161 8.25 16.21 3.33
N VAL A 162 8.44 14.90 3.15
CA VAL A 162 9.39 14.35 2.16
C VAL A 162 8.90 14.64 0.75
N HIS A 163 9.79 15.17 -0.08
CA HIS A 163 9.50 15.43 -1.47
C HIS A 163 9.46 14.14 -2.29
N ASP A 164 8.45 14.00 -3.14
CA ASP A 164 8.13 12.76 -3.87
C ASP A 164 9.30 12.25 -4.74
N ILE A 165 10.13 13.14 -5.27
CA ILE A 165 11.34 12.80 -6.07
C ILE A 165 12.33 11.91 -5.29
N LYS A 166 12.42 12.06 -3.96
CA LYS A 166 13.44 11.38 -3.15
C LYS A 166 13.24 9.88 -3.04
N VAL A 167 12.03 9.38 -3.26
CA VAL A 167 11.67 7.97 -3.09
C VAL A 167 11.56 7.20 -4.41
N VAL A 168 11.72 7.89 -5.54
CA VAL A 168 11.46 7.29 -6.86
C VAL A 168 12.35 6.09 -7.12
N GLU A 169 13.63 6.18 -6.83
CA GLU A 169 14.60 5.12 -7.11
C GLU A 169 14.34 3.87 -6.26
N ASP A 170 13.99 4.07 -4.99
CA ASP A 170 13.62 2.98 -4.07
C ASP A 170 12.25 2.38 -4.45
N LEU A 171 11.29 3.23 -4.88
CA LEU A 171 9.97 2.77 -5.32
C LEU A 171 10.05 1.89 -6.59
N LEU A 172 11.04 2.13 -7.44
CA LEU A 172 11.32 1.39 -8.67
C LEU A 172 12.21 0.16 -8.44
N GLU A 173 12.60 -0.13 -7.21
CA GLU A 173 13.42 -1.32 -6.94
C GLU A 173 12.65 -2.59 -7.34
N GLY A 174 13.30 -3.42 -8.19
CA GLY A 174 12.69 -4.63 -8.73
C GLY A 174 11.63 -4.41 -9.83
N CYS A 175 11.38 -3.17 -10.25
CA CYS A 175 10.44 -2.87 -11.32
C CYS A 175 11.03 -3.29 -12.68
N GLN A 176 10.29 -4.13 -13.41
CA GLN A 176 10.69 -4.63 -14.74
C GLN A 176 10.17 -3.75 -15.89
N GLN A 177 9.18 -2.90 -15.64
CA GLN A 177 8.57 -2.02 -16.62
C GLN A 177 9.43 -0.80 -16.85
N SER A 178 9.68 -0.46 -18.12
CA SER A 178 10.63 0.62 -18.47
C SER A 178 9.97 2.00 -18.64
N VAL A 179 8.67 2.09 -18.84
CA VAL A 179 7.95 3.36 -19.03
C VAL A 179 7.19 3.74 -17.77
N ILE A 180 7.50 4.90 -17.22
CA ILE A 180 6.93 5.40 -15.97
C ILE A 180 6.14 6.67 -16.27
N LEU A 181 4.86 6.67 -15.93
CA LEU A 181 4.01 7.87 -15.97
C LEU A 181 3.92 8.46 -14.57
N ALA A 182 4.24 9.74 -14.42
CA ALA A 182 4.18 10.42 -13.13
C ALA A 182 3.54 11.81 -13.24
N ASP A 183 3.24 12.42 -12.09
CA ASP A 183 2.73 13.78 -12.03
C ASP A 183 3.84 14.84 -12.07
N LEU A 184 3.46 16.11 -12.23
CA LEU A 184 4.34 17.29 -12.21
C LEU A 184 5.20 17.39 -10.94
N GLY A 185 4.76 16.86 -9.82
CA GLY A 185 5.53 16.77 -8.58
C GLY A 185 6.88 16.04 -8.71
N TYR A 186 7.01 15.21 -9.75
CA TYR A 186 8.23 14.45 -10.07
C TYR A 186 9.12 15.11 -11.12
N LEU A 187 8.79 16.33 -11.54
CA LEU A 187 9.54 17.05 -12.59
C LEU A 187 10.94 17.44 -12.11
N SER A 188 11.94 16.71 -12.60
CA SER A 188 13.35 16.95 -12.32
C SER A 188 14.20 16.41 -13.47
N GLN A 189 14.99 17.29 -14.10
CA GLN A 189 15.90 16.85 -15.17
C GLN A 189 16.97 15.89 -14.64
N ALA A 190 17.47 16.13 -13.44
CA ALA A 190 18.46 15.25 -12.80
C ALA A 190 17.88 13.84 -12.56
N LEU A 191 16.64 13.75 -12.04
CA LEU A 191 15.95 12.47 -11.88
C LEU A 191 15.76 11.76 -13.22
N LYS A 192 15.27 12.49 -14.24
CA LYS A 192 15.04 11.93 -15.58
C LYS A 192 16.32 11.34 -16.18
N ASN A 193 17.46 12.02 -16.01
CA ASN A 193 18.75 11.55 -16.50
C ASN A 193 19.21 10.28 -15.75
N ARG A 194 19.10 10.23 -14.41
CA ARG A 194 19.46 9.04 -13.63
C ARG A 194 18.57 7.84 -13.99
N LEU A 195 17.26 8.04 -14.12
CA LEU A 195 16.35 6.97 -14.52
C LEU A 195 16.64 6.47 -15.94
N LYS A 196 16.95 7.36 -16.87
CA LYS A 196 17.37 6.99 -18.23
C LYS A 196 18.62 6.11 -18.25
N GLN A 197 19.61 6.41 -17.41
CA GLN A 197 20.83 5.59 -17.27
C GLN A 197 20.52 4.17 -16.75
N ARG A 198 19.45 4.01 -15.97
CA ARG A 198 18.94 2.72 -15.47
C ARG A 198 17.95 2.03 -16.43
N GLY A 199 17.74 2.57 -17.64
CA GLY A 199 16.84 1.99 -18.64
C GLY A 199 15.37 2.41 -18.51
N TYR A 200 15.04 3.36 -17.64
CA TYR A 200 13.67 3.84 -17.46
C TYR A 200 13.39 5.10 -18.28
N HIS A 201 12.19 5.19 -18.80
CA HIS A 201 11.63 6.35 -19.49
C HIS A 201 10.58 7.03 -18.62
N LEU A 202 10.95 8.12 -17.96
CA LEU A 202 10.03 8.91 -17.15
C LEU A 202 9.29 9.92 -18.05
N TRP A 203 7.98 9.77 -18.15
CA TRP A 203 7.09 10.71 -18.79
C TRP A 203 6.27 11.48 -17.76
N ILE A 204 6.28 12.81 -17.87
CA ILE A 204 5.59 13.75 -16.98
C ILE A 204 4.89 14.77 -17.87
N PRO A 205 3.60 15.07 -17.65
CA PRO A 205 2.92 16.11 -18.41
C PRO A 205 3.58 17.48 -18.16
N LEU A 206 3.64 18.31 -19.18
CA LEU A 206 4.06 19.69 -19.06
C LEU A 206 2.87 20.61 -18.77
N ARG A 207 3.07 21.68 -18.02
CA ARG A 207 2.03 22.72 -17.86
C ARG A 207 1.77 23.38 -19.20
N GLN A 208 0.54 23.81 -19.45
CA GLN A 208 0.14 24.42 -20.74
C GLN A 208 0.98 25.64 -21.14
N ASN A 209 1.52 26.36 -20.15
CA ASN A 209 2.39 27.53 -20.36
C ASN A 209 3.87 27.17 -20.58
N MET A 210 4.24 25.89 -20.58
CA MET A 210 5.61 25.45 -20.85
C MET A 210 5.80 25.25 -22.35
N GLU A 211 6.99 25.63 -22.85
CA GLU A 211 7.37 25.43 -24.25
C GLU A 211 7.27 23.95 -24.64
N GLY A 212 6.69 23.66 -25.81
CA GLY A 212 6.52 22.29 -26.33
C GLY A 212 5.40 21.48 -25.66
N ALA A 213 4.63 22.05 -24.72
CA ALA A 213 3.59 21.33 -23.98
C ALA A 213 2.54 20.69 -24.91
N SER A 214 2.11 21.36 -25.98
CA SER A 214 1.11 20.86 -26.94
C SER A 214 1.57 19.62 -27.71
N GLN A 215 2.86 19.52 -27.98
CA GLN A 215 3.49 18.39 -28.69
C GLN A 215 3.84 17.25 -27.72
N HIS A 216 4.26 17.59 -26.49
CA HIS A 216 4.67 16.63 -25.47
C HIS A 216 3.47 15.94 -24.81
N ASN A 217 2.40 16.69 -24.52
CA ASN A 217 1.24 16.20 -23.79
C ASN A 217 0.35 15.34 -24.69
N ASN A 218 0.57 14.04 -24.63
CA ASN A 218 -0.26 13.06 -25.33
C ASN A 218 -1.52 12.75 -24.52
N GLY A 219 -2.70 12.96 -25.13
CA GLY A 219 -3.99 12.72 -24.46
C GLY A 219 -4.17 11.29 -23.95
N ARG A 220 -3.62 10.28 -24.66
CA ARG A 220 -3.64 8.89 -24.23
C ARG A 220 -2.80 8.65 -22.98
N LEU A 221 -1.59 9.22 -22.91
CA LEU A 221 -0.72 9.09 -21.73
C LEU A 221 -1.30 9.85 -20.54
N LEU A 222 -1.92 11.01 -20.74
CA LEU A 222 -2.65 11.73 -19.70
C LEU A 222 -3.81 10.91 -19.14
N ALA A 223 -4.61 10.26 -20.00
CA ALA A 223 -5.70 9.40 -19.58
C ALA A 223 -5.19 8.19 -18.77
N MET A 224 -4.12 7.53 -19.25
CA MET A 224 -3.48 6.43 -18.53
C MET A 224 -2.98 6.86 -17.14
N ARG A 225 -2.29 8.01 -17.03
CA ARG A 225 -1.83 8.52 -15.74
C ARG A 225 -2.98 8.73 -14.74
N ARG A 226 -4.10 9.28 -15.20
CA ARG A 226 -5.26 9.54 -14.34
C ARG A 226 -5.89 8.28 -13.75
N THR A 227 -5.63 7.11 -14.31
CA THR A 227 -6.19 5.86 -13.75
C THR A 227 -5.71 5.57 -12.33
N ILE A 228 -4.54 6.08 -11.91
CA ILE A 228 -4.07 5.92 -10.52
C ILE A 228 -4.97 6.65 -9.52
N GLU A 229 -5.58 7.77 -9.91
CA GLU A 229 -6.52 8.52 -9.07
C GLU A 229 -7.77 7.67 -8.76
N THR A 230 -8.22 6.87 -9.74
CA THR A 230 -9.29 5.88 -9.52
C THR A 230 -8.86 4.82 -8.51
N ARG A 231 -7.62 4.31 -8.61
CA ARG A 231 -7.10 3.30 -7.64
C ARG A 231 -7.01 3.87 -6.23
N PHE A 232 -6.56 5.10 -6.08
CA PHE A 232 -6.56 5.77 -4.78
C PHE A 232 -7.97 5.94 -4.22
N SER A 233 -8.93 6.33 -5.07
CA SER A 233 -10.33 6.43 -4.69
C SER A 233 -10.90 5.08 -4.24
N GLU A 234 -10.58 3.99 -4.94
CA GLU A 234 -10.98 2.62 -4.55
C GLU A 234 -10.38 2.21 -3.21
N LEU A 235 -9.07 2.44 -3.00
CA LEU A 235 -8.40 2.15 -1.73
C LEU A 235 -9.02 2.93 -0.56
N CYS A 236 -9.40 4.18 -0.79
CA CYS A 236 -10.05 5.00 0.23
C CYS A 236 -11.50 4.59 0.46
N ALA A 237 -12.28 4.35 -0.60
CA ALA A 237 -13.71 4.05 -0.49
C ALA A 237 -13.99 2.63 0.04
N LEU A 238 -13.23 1.63 -0.44
CA LEU A 238 -13.47 0.22 -0.09
C LEU A 238 -12.74 -0.21 1.18
N PHE A 239 -11.50 0.27 1.36
CA PHE A 239 -10.62 -0.19 2.45
C PHE A 239 -10.35 0.88 3.50
N ASP A 240 -10.87 2.11 3.31
CA ASP A 240 -10.64 3.25 4.20
C ASP A 240 -9.15 3.50 4.49
N MET A 241 -8.36 3.55 3.41
CA MET A 241 -6.89 3.64 3.49
C MET A 241 -6.42 4.99 4.05
N GLU A 242 -7.15 6.08 3.82
CA GLU A 242 -6.81 7.43 4.32
C GLU A 242 -6.86 7.54 5.85
N HIS A 243 -7.55 6.62 6.54
CA HIS A 243 -7.73 6.71 7.99
C HIS A 243 -7.10 5.51 8.70
N THR A 244 -6.27 5.80 9.67
CA THR A 244 -5.66 4.77 10.52
C THR A 244 -5.87 5.06 11.99
N PHE A 245 -6.08 4.00 12.79
CA PHE A 245 -6.04 4.04 14.25
C PHE A 245 -4.74 3.48 14.81
N ALA A 246 -3.75 3.23 13.95
CA ALA A 246 -2.42 2.82 14.39
C ALA A 246 -1.78 3.93 15.24
N ARG A 247 -1.08 3.53 16.30
CA ARG A 247 -0.34 4.42 17.18
C ARG A 247 1.17 4.18 17.15
N GLY A 248 1.65 3.39 16.18
CA GLY A 248 3.05 3.10 15.99
C GLY A 248 3.30 2.45 14.64
N VAL A 249 4.56 2.52 14.18
CA VAL A 249 4.99 2.15 12.82
C VAL A 249 4.56 0.73 12.44
N ALA A 250 4.80 -0.27 13.29
CA ALA A 250 4.40 -1.65 12.99
C ALA A 250 2.87 -1.83 12.85
N GLY A 251 2.07 -1.05 13.57
CA GLY A 251 0.60 -1.08 13.42
C GLY A 251 0.15 -0.44 12.11
N LEU A 252 0.80 0.65 11.70
CA LEU A 252 0.56 1.31 10.42
C LEU A 252 0.96 0.40 9.26
N GLN A 253 2.16 -0.16 9.32
CA GLN A 253 2.67 -1.08 8.31
C GLN A 253 1.75 -2.31 8.13
N LEU A 254 1.32 -2.92 9.24
CA LEU A 254 0.35 -4.01 9.19
C LEU A 254 -0.94 -3.60 8.48
N ARG A 255 -1.47 -2.42 8.81
CA ARG A 255 -2.71 -1.91 8.18
C ARG A 255 -2.55 -1.72 6.69
N ILE A 256 -1.44 -1.14 6.24
CA ILE A 256 -1.16 -0.93 4.82
C ILE A 256 -0.99 -2.26 4.10
N GLU A 257 -0.14 -3.17 4.60
CA GLU A 257 0.12 -4.46 3.95
C GLU A 257 -1.15 -5.32 3.82
N GLN A 258 -1.98 -5.38 4.86
CA GLN A 258 -3.22 -6.16 4.77
C GLN A 258 -4.21 -5.57 3.75
N ILE A 259 -4.28 -4.23 3.60
CA ILE A 259 -5.12 -3.58 2.60
C ILE A 259 -4.58 -3.85 1.21
N LEU A 260 -3.29 -3.62 0.98
CA LEU A 260 -2.69 -3.79 -0.35
C LEU A 260 -2.74 -5.24 -0.81
N LEU A 261 -2.53 -6.20 0.09
CA LEU A 261 -2.68 -7.61 -0.25
C LEU A 261 -4.14 -7.96 -0.59
N ALA A 262 -5.11 -7.51 0.22
CA ALA A 262 -6.53 -7.73 -0.05
C ALA A 262 -6.95 -7.12 -1.40
N TYR A 263 -6.55 -5.87 -1.66
CA TYR A 263 -6.80 -5.19 -2.92
C TYR A 263 -6.19 -5.94 -4.12
N ASN A 264 -4.91 -6.33 -4.02
CA ASN A 264 -4.23 -7.05 -5.10
C ASN A 264 -4.83 -8.43 -5.38
N LEU A 265 -5.38 -9.10 -4.37
CA LEU A 265 -6.06 -10.40 -4.56
C LEU A 265 -7.27 -10.32 -5.50
N SER A 266 -7.93 -9.16 -5.62
CA SER A 266 -9.04 -8.97 -6.56
C SER A 266 -8.65 -9.07 -8.04
N TYR A 267 -7.35 -8.97 -8.36
CA TYR A 267 -6.81 -9.11 -9.72
C TYR A 267 -6.52 -10.55 -10.13
N PHE A 268 -6.63 -11.48 -9.22
CA PHE A 268 -6.46 -12.91 -9.49
C PHE A 268 -7.82 -13.58 -9.49
N GLU A 269 -8.15 -14.27 -10.60
CA GLU A 269 -9.31 -15.15 -10.62
C GLU A 269 -9.02 -16.30 -9.65
N LEU A 270 -9.67 -16.23 -8.51
CA LEU A 270 -9.54 -17.22 -7.45
C LEU A 270 -10.56 -18.35 -7.72
N ASN A 271 -10.18 -19.28 -8.59
CA ASN A 271 -10.94 -20.49 -8.92
C ASN A 271 -10.96 -21.49 -7.75
#